data_5cfc83923fae685ea08b9395aea277d3
#
_entry.id   5cfc83923fae685ea08b9395aea277d3
#
_cell.length_a   1.000
_cell.length_b   1.000
_cell.length_c   1.000
_cell.angle_alpha   90.00
_cell.angle_beta   90.00
_cell.angle_gamma   90.00
#
_symmetry.space_group_name_H-M   'P 1'
#
loop_
_entity.id
_entity.type
_entity.pdbx_description
1 polymer ?
#
loop_
_entity_poly.entity_id
_entity_poly.type
_entity_poly.pdbx_seq_one_letter_code
_entity_poly.pdbx_strand_id
1 'polypeptide(L)' 'MNRFEYIVESIDGDYAHLRRTDIESDELKLVERELLPPEIMEGTKLLYEWMQYSIME' A
#
# COMPACT_ATOMS: atom_id res chain seq x y z
N MET A 1 -14.28 11.35 6.34
CA MET A 1 -13.83 9.97 6.15
C MET A 1 -12.52 9.98 5.37
N ASN A 2 -11.48 9.40 5.93
CA ASN A 2 -10.16 9.39 5.31
C ASN A 2 -9.95 8.07 4.59
N ARG A 3 -9.80 8.17 3.28
CA ARG A 3 -9.61 7.03 2.42
C ARG A 3 -8.43 7.33 1.49
N PHE A 4 -7.47 6.41 1.47
CA PHE A 4 -6.26 6.58 0.66
C PHE A 4 -6.07 5.36 -0.22
N GLU A 5 -5.58 5.59 -1.42
CA GLU A 5 -5.29 4.51 -2.36
C GLU A 5 -3.80 4.45 -2.63
N TYR A 6 -3.27 3.24 -2.64
CA TYR A 6 -1.84 3.00 -2.82
C TYR A 6 -1.60 1.91 -3.85
N ILE A 7 -0.39 1.90 -4.38
CA ILE A 7 0.11 0.78 -5.16
C ILE A 7 1.41 0.30 -4.51
N VAL A 8 1.62 -1.00 -4.52
CA VAL A 8 2.87 -1.58 -4.03
C VAL A 8 3.94 -1.38 -5.10
N GLU A 9 4.88 -0.47 -4.84
CA GLU A 9 5.98 -0.21 -5.77
C GLU A 9 7.03 -1.30 -5.72
N SER A 10 7.36 -1.73 -4.51
CA SER A 10 8.36 -2.78 -4.32
C SER A 10 8.19 -3.41 -2.95
N ILE A 11 8.76 -4.58 -2.80
CA ILE A 11 8.80 -5.30 -1.52
C ILE A 11 10.26 -5.61 -1.23
N ASP A 12 10.68 -5.28 -0.02
CA ASP A 12 12.05 -5.47 0.40
C ASP A 12 12.07 -6.10 1.79
N GLY A 13 12.27 -7.42 1.84
CA GLY A 13 12.27 -8.14 3.11
C GLY A 13 10.93 -8.03 3.81
N ASP A 14 10.96 -7.49 5.02
CA ASP A 14 9.78 -7.35 5.86
C ASP A 14 9.00 -6.07 5.59
N TYR A 15 9.40 -5.30 4.60
CA TYR A 15 8.80 -4.00 4.29
C TYR A 15 8.32 -3.91 2.86
N ALA A 16 7.29 -3.12 2.65
CA ALA A 16 6.82 -2.77 1.32
C ALA A 16 6.88 -1.27 1.15
N HIS A 17 7.18 -0.82 -0.06
CA HIS A 17 7.17 0.58 -0.41
C HIS A 17 5.88 0.87 -1.17
N LEU A 18 5.07 1.76 -0.62
CA LEU A 18 3.77 2.10 -1.19
C LEU A 18 3.79 3.52 -1.73
N ARG A 19 3.17 3.71 -2.89
CA ARG A 19 3.00 5.03 -3.47
C ARG A 19 1.51 5.33 -3.58
N ARG A 20 1.12 6.55 -3.24
CA ARG A 20 -0.28 6.95 -3.37
C ARG A 20 -0.67 7.06 -4.84
N THR A 21 -1.87 6.60 -5.15
CA THR A 21 -2.42 6.67 -6.50
C THR A 21 -3.65 7.57 -6.58
N ASP A 22 -4.18 7.99 -5.44
CA ASP A 22 -5.33 8.89 -5.40
C ASP A 22 -4.90 10.36 -5.52
N ILE A 23 -3.60 10.62 -5.44
CA ILE A 23 -3.02 11.93 -5.73
C ILE A 23 -1.74 11.70 -6.51
N GLU A 24 -1.26 12.75 -7.16
CA GLU A 24 0.02 12.69 -7.84
C GLU A 24 1.13 12.83 -6.80
N SER A 25 1.92 11.77 -6.61
CA SER A 25 2.97 11.75 -5.61
C SER A 25 4.06 10.79 -6.01
N ASP A 26 5.31 11.22 -5.82
CA ASP A 26 6.49 10.38 -6.03
C ASP A 26 7.05 9.85 -4.73
N GLU A 27 6.45 10.21 -3.60
CA GLU A 27 6.92 9.75 -2.31
C GLU A 27 6.51 8.31 -2.06
N LEU A 28 7.43 7.57 -1.43
CA LEU A 28 7.17 6.20 -1.04
C LEU A 28 6.99 6.13 0.47
N LYS A 29 5.97 5.37 0.88
CA LYS A 29 5.71 5.12 2.28
C LYS A 29 6.20 3.73 2.62
N LEU A 30 7.05 3.62 3.63
CA LEU A 30 7.56 2.34 4.08
C LEU A 30 6.58 1.75 5.09
N VAL A 31 6.09 0.55 4.81
CA VAL A 31 5.09 -0.10 5.65
C VAL A 31 5.52 -1.54 5.90
N GLU A 32 5.42 -1.99 7.14
CA GLU A 32 5.73 -3.37 7.49
C GLU A 32 4.73 -4.31 6.84
N ARG A 33 5.24 -5.41 6.28
CA ARG A 33 4.39 -6.37 5.58
C ARG A 33 3.34 -7.01 6.48
N GLU A 34 3.59 -7.13 7.76
CA GLU A 34 2.62 -7.72 8.67
C GLU A 34 1.38 -6.85 8.86
N LEU A 35 1.45 -5.58 8.46
CA LEU A 35 0.29 -4.68 8.47
C LEU A 35 -0.51 -4.74 7.17
N LEU A 36 -0.03 -5.53 6.22
CA LEU A 36 -0.60 -5.61 4.87
C LEU A 36 -1.13 -7.01 4.62
N PRO A 37 -2.06 -7.17 3.66
CA PRO A 37 -2.49 -8.50 3.28
C PRO A 37 -1.30 -9.34 2.80
N PRO A 38 -1.22 -10.62 3.18
CA PRO A 38 -0.06 -11.43 2.84
C PRO A 38 0.07 -11.75 1.34
N GLU A 39 -0.99 -11.57 0.58
CA GLU A 39 -1.00 -11.90 -0.85
C GLU A 39 -0.40 -10.81 -1.72
N ILE A 40 0.03 -9.68 -1.15
CA ILE A 40 0.51 -8.55 -1.95
C ILE A 40 1.75 -8.93 -2.75
N MET A 41 1.87 -8.27 -3.90
CA MET A 41 3.05 -8.35 -4.75
C MET A 41 3.24 -6.98 -5.41
N GLU A 42 4.33 -6.80 -6.11
CA GLU A 42 4.54 -5.56 -6.83
C GLU A 42 3.39 -5.32 -7.80
N GLY A 43 2.88 -4.11 -7.79
CA GLY A 43 1.75 -3.74 -8.62
C GLY A 43 0.39 -3.91 -7.97
N THR A 44 0.32 -4.53 -6.81
CA THR A 44 -0.95 -4.70 -6.10
C THR A 44 -1.48 -3.34 -5.67
N LYS A 45 -2.76 -3.10 -5.91
CA LYS A 45 -3.42 -1.87 -5.47
C LYS A 45 -4.06 -2.09 -4.12
N LEU A 46 -3.86 -1.13 -3.24
CA LEU A 46 -4.34 -1.22 -1.86
C LEU A 46 -5.22 -0.03 -1.53
N LEU A 47 -6.22 -0.29 -0.70
CA LEU A 47 -7.07 0.73 -0.13
C LEU A 47 -6.78 0.81 1.35
N TYR A 48 -6.54 2.05 1.84
CA TYR A 48 -6.36 2.28 3.27
C TYR A 48 -7.56 3.07 3.78
N GLU A 49 -8.33 2.44 4.65
CA GLU A 49 -9.40 3.11 5.38
C GLU A 49 -9.68 2.33 6.65
N TRP A 50 -10.28 3.00 7.61
CA TRP A 50 -10.58 2.39 8.92
C TRP A 50 -9.32 1.84 9.57
N MET A 51 -8.18 2.51 9.36
CA MET A 51 -6.88 2.18 9.94
C MET A 51 -6.37 0.81 9.52
N GLN A 52 -6.77 0.33 8.34
CA GLN A 52 -6.28 -0.94 7.82
C GLN A 52 -6.19 -0.91 6.30
N TYR A 53 -5.32 -1.78 5.78
CA TYR A 53 -5.11 -1.93 4.35
C TYR A 53 -5.89 -3.14 3.82
N SER A 54 -6.43 -2.98 2.63
CA SER A 54 -7.09 -4.11 1.94
C SER A 54 -6.75 -4.04 0.46
N ILE A 55 -6.80 -5.20 -0.21
CA ILE A 55 -6.51 -5.29 -1.64
C ILE A 55 -7.71 -4.76 -2.41
N MET A 56 -7.43 -3.86 -3.36
CA MET A 56 -8.46 -3.35 -4.27
C MET A 56 -8.52 -4.28 -5.49
N GLU A 57 -9.72 -4.65 -5.82
CA GLU A 57 -9.95 -5.47 -7.01
C GLU A 57 -10.57 -4.67 -8.14
#